data_89570e54ecd7093073d67842e1da5c89
#
_entry.id   89570e54ecd7093073d67842e1da5c89
#
_cell.length_a   1.000
_cell.length_b   1.000
_cell.length_c   1.000
_cell.angle_alpha   90.00
_cell.angle_beta   90.00
_cell.angle_gamma   90.00
#
_symmetry.space_group_name_H-M   'P 1'
#
loop_
_entity.id
_entity.type
_entity.pdbx_description
1 polymer ?
#
loop_
_entity_poly.entity_id
_entity_poly.type
_entity_poly.pdbx_seq_one_letter_code
_entity_poly.pdbx_strand_id
1 'polypeptide(L)'
;MTAPTEFSETVRTQVERIFQHGLPAVAGLYDLTSVRLVRFAATVTRSQHDAEDAVASALLKVVSEIDLLYRARNPWAFLLQMVRNESLLILRRKKRWQVAASRLGECLADLLIAPVKPDAIESQESMQEVWRALRRLPTEQAEVVVLKIWEEFTFHQIAQTLDIPPATAASRYRYGLAKLSEFLGSEIPQEVGDTPNRL
;
A
#
# COMPACT_ATOMS: atom_id res chain seq x y z
N MET A 1 17.21 -16.79 -1.88
CA MET A 1 17.30 -15.31 -1.96
C MET A 1 16.57 -14.91 -3.25
N THR A 2 15.40 -14.30 -3.15
CA THR A 2 14.65 -13.86 -4.33
C THR A 2 15.28 -12.55 -4.83
N ALA A 3 15.52 -12.46 -6.14
CA ALA A 3 16.03 -11.23 -6.75
C ALA A 3 15.05 -10.06 -6.50
N PRO A 4 15.55 -8.84 -6.27
CA PRO A 4 14.70 -7.66 -6.24
C PRO A 4 14.03 -7.45 -7.60
N THR A 5 12.86 -6.84 -7.61
CA THR A 5 12.21 -6.45 -8.87
C THR A 5 13.01 -5.33 -9.53
N GLU A 6 12.95 -5.19 -10.85
CA GLU A 6 13.61 -4.12 -11.60
C GLU A 6 13.28 -2.73 -10.99
N PHE A 7 12.04 -2.52 -10.59
CA PHE A 7 11.62 -1.29 -9.92
C PHE A 7 12.30 -1.09 -8.56
N SER A 8 12.47 -2.15 -7.77
CA SER A 8 13.17 -2.07 -6.48
C SER A 8 14.64 -1.65 -6.66
N GLU A 9 15.30 -2.08 -7.73
CA GLU A 9 16.66 -1.67 -8.06
C GLU A 9 16.72 -0.19 -8.50
N THR A 10 15.76 0.27 -9.29
CA THR A 10 15.66 1.67 -9.67
C THR A 10 15.47 2.57 -8.43
N VAL A 11 14.63 2.16 -7.48
CA VAL A 11 14.46 2.88 -6.20
C VAL A 11 15.76 2.88 -5.41
N ARG A 12 16.49 1.76 -5.35
CA ARG A 12 17.80 1.69 -4.68
C ARG A 12 18.78 2.70 -5.27
N THR A 13 18.92 2.73 -6.59
CA THR A 13 19.79 3.69 -7.27
C THR A 13 19.42 5.13 -6.94
N GLN A 14 18.13 5.44 -6.86
CA GLN A 14 17.67 6.78 -6.50
C GLN A 14 17.97 7.14 -5.03
N VAL A 15 17.85 6.17 -4.12
CA VAL A 15 18.22 6.35 -2.70
C VAL A 15 19.73 6.59 -2.56
N GLU A 16 20.57 5.88 -3.32
CA GLU A 16 22.01 6.10 -3.37
C GLU A 16 22.36 7.52 -3.85
N ARG A 17 21.64 8.03 -4.86
CA ARG A 17 21.78 9.42 -5.32
C ARG A 17 21.44 10.43 -4.24
N ILE A 18 20.38 10.19 -3.46
CA ILE A 18 20.01 11.08 -2.33
C ILE A 18 21.11 11.06 -1.28
N PHE A 19 21.65 9.89 -0.97
CA PHE A 19 22.73 9.77 0.00
C PHE A 19 24.01 10.52 -0.42
N GLN A 20 24.31 10.54 -1.74
CA GLN A 20 25.48 11.21 -2.30
C GLN A 20 25.29 12.71 -2.51
N HIS A 21 24.11 13.15 -2.94
CA HIS A 21 23.82 14.51 -3.41
C HIS A 21 22.87 15.30 -2.50
N GLY A 22 22.32 14.67 -1.46
CA GLY A 22 21.45 15.30 -0.49
C GLY A 22 20.05 15.63 -1.01
N LEU A 23 19.41 16.63 -0.37
CA LEU A 23 18.01 17.01 -0.59
C LEU A 23 17.59 17.26 -2.06
N PRO A 24 18.40 17.85 -2.95
CA PRO A 24 17.99 18.08 -4.34
C PRO A 24 17.61 16.79 -5.08
N ALA A 25 18.17 15.64 -4.70
CA ALA A 25 17.86 14.37 -5.31
C ALA A 25 16.55 13.70 -4.80
N VAL A 26 15.93 14.24 -3.76
CA VAL A 26 14.68 13.71 -3.18
C VAL A 26 13.51 13.86 -4.15
N ALA A 27 13.48 14.93 -4.95
CA ALA A 27 12.45 15.12 -5.97
C ALA A 27 12.35 13.94 -6.93
N GLY A 28 13.49 13.39 -7.36
CA GLY A 28 13.51 12.20 -8.22
C GLY A 28 12.97 10.94 -7.55
N LEU A 29 13.09 10.79 -6.23
CA LEU A 29 12.46 9.70 -5.50
C LEU A 29 10.94 9.89 -5.46
N TYR A 30 10.48 11.11 -5.21
CA TYR A 30 9.06 11.45 -5.24
C TYR A 30 8.45 11.14 -6.63
N ASP A 31 9.04 11.65 -7.70
CA ASP A 31 8.55 11.45 -9.07
C ASP A 31 8.49 9.97 -9.44
N LEU A 32 9.50 9.20 -9.02
CA LEU A 32 9.59 7.76 -9.30
C LEU A 32 8.53 6.96 -8.54
N THR A 33 8.22 7.33 -7.28
CA THR A 33 7.50 6.43 -6.36
C THR A 33 6.09 6.90 -5.99
N SER A 34 5.78 8.20 -6.09
CA SER A 34 4.55 8.80 -5.55
C SER A 34 3.28 8.10 -6.02
N VAL A 35 3.13 7.85 -7.32
CA VAL A 35 1.92 7.20 -7.89
C VAL A 35 1.70 5.81 -7.29
N ARG A 36 2.76 5.01 -7.16
CA ARG A 36 2.68 3.65 -6.59
C ARG A 36 2.40 3.69 -5.09
N LEU A 37 3.05 4.61 -4.37
CA LEU A 37 2.85 4.80 -2.93
C LEU A 37 1.43 5.27 -2.62
N VAL A 38 0.91 6.26 -3.36
CA VAL A 38 -0.47 6.76 -3.19
C VAL A 38 -1.47 5.65 -3.49
N ARG A 39 -1.27 4.87 -4.55
CA ARG A 39 -2.10 3.71 -4.88
C ARG A 39 -2.15 2.70 -3.73
N PHE A 40 -1.00 2.35 -3.18
CA PHE A 40 -0.93 1.45 -2.03
C PHE A 40 -1.60 2.04 -0.79
N ALA A 41 -1.31 3.31 -0.46
CA ALA A 41 -1.92 4.01 0.66
C ALA A 41 -3.45 4.11 0.53
N ALA A 42 -3.98 4.38 -0.68
CA ALA A 42 -5.41 4.42 -0.96
C ALA A 42 -6.10 3.06 -0.74
N THR A 43 -5.38 1.96 -0.91
CA THR A 43 -5.86 0.61 -0.57
C THR A 43 -6.08 0.47 0.94
N VAL A 44 -5.20 1.07 1.75
CA VAL A 44 -5.27 1.04 3.22
C VAL A 44 -6.30 2.03 3.77
N THR A 45 -6.20 3.29 3.34
CA THR A 45 -7.01 4.41 3.87
C THR A 45 -8.42 4.47 3.28
N ARG A 46 -8.62 3.94 2.07
CA ARG A 46 -9.85 4.05 1.26
C ARG A 46 -10.23 5.48 0.92
N SER A 47 -9.34 6.42 1.07
CA SER A 47 -9.48 7.84 0.83
C SER A 47 -8.24 8.35 0.10
N GLN A 48 -8.44 9.02 -1.04
CA GLN A 48 -7.36 9.60 -1.83
C GLN A 48 -6.59 10.65 -1.02
N HIS A 49 -7.31 11.56 -0.38
CA HIS A 49 -6.73 12.61 0.44
C HIS A 49 -5.86 12.04 1.58
N ASP A 50 -6.38 11.04 2.33
CA ASP A 50 -5.62 10.40 3.39
C ASP A 50 -4.41 9.63 2.87
N ALA A 51 -4.50 9.08 1.66
CA ALA A 51 -3.40 8.40 1.01
C ALA A 51 -2.27 9.37 0.66
N GLU A 52 -2.60 10.52 0.10
CA GLU A 52 -1.65 11.59 -0.21
C GLU A 52 -0.99 12.13 1.05
N ASP A 53 -1.76 12.36 2.12
CA ASP A 53 -1.24 12.77 3.42
C ASP A 53 -0.28 11.72 4.02
N ALA A 54 -0.63 10.44 3.91
CA ALA A 54 0.22 9.35 4.40
C ALA A 54 1.55 9.29 3.63
N VAL A 55 1.50 9.44 2.30
CA VAL A 55 2.70 9.45 1.46
C VAL A 55 3.56 10.67 1.74
N ALA A 56 2.97 11.87 1.84
CA ALA A 56 3.70 13.08 2.19
C ALA A 56 4.39 12.94 3.55
N SER A 57 3.68 12.43 4.56
CA SER A 57 4.23 12.20 5.90
C SER A 57 5.38 11.18 5.88
N ALA A 58 5.24 10.09 5.13
CA ALA A 58 6.28 9.07 4.99
C ALA A 58 7.53 9.64 4.30
N LEU A 59 7.37 10.41 3.22
CA LEU A 59 8.50 11.01 2.49
C LEU A 59 9.22 12.09 3.32
N LEU A 60 8.50 12.87 4.12
CA LEU A 60 9.13 13.79 5.07
C LEU A 60 10.00 13.05 6.10
N LYS A 61 9.56 11.88 6.59
CA LYS A 61 10.36 11.04 7.47
C LYS A 61 11.59 10.46 6.76
N VAL A 62 11.45 10.07 5.48
CA VAL A 62 12.60 9.62 4.68
C VAL A 62 13.68 10.67 4.63
N VAL A 63 13.32 11.94 4.46
CA VAL A 63 14.30 13.05 4.43
C VAL A 63 15.05 13.18 5.75
N SER A 64 14.37 12.98 6.89
CA SER A 64 15.00 13.06 8.21
C SER A 64 15.77 11.79 8.60
N GLU A 65 15.43 10.64 8.00
CA GLU A 65 15.96 9.32 8.37
C GLU A 65 16.55 8.59 7.15
N ILE A 66 17.18 9.32 6.24
CA ILE A 66 17.69 8.78 4.96
C ILE A 66 18.67 7.62 5.18
N ASP A 67 19.43 7.64 6.27
CA ASP A 67 20.37 6.57 6.62
C ASP A 67 19.66 5.22 6.80
N LEU A 68 18.45 5.20 7.37
CA LEU A 68 17.67 3.97 7.55
C LEU A 68 17.21 3.43 6.20
N LEU A 69 16.75 4.31 5.32
CA LEU A 69 16.34 3.92 3.98
C LEU A 69 17.53 3.40 3.15
N TYR A 70 18.68 4.06 3.22
CA TYR A 70 19.90 3.65 2.53
C TYR A 70 20.38 2.28 2.97
N ARG A 71 20.37 2.01 4.29
CA ARG A 71 20.77 0.73 4.86
C ARG A 71 19.74 -0.38 4.71
N ALA A 72 18.52 -0.06 4.31
CA ALA A 72 17.47 -1.05 4.13
C ALA A 72 17.86 -2.06 3.04
N ARG A 73 17.66 -3.36 3.32
CA ARG A 73 17.93 -4.44 2.36
C ARG A 73 17.10 -4.27 1.08
N ASN A 74 15.87 -3.79 1.20
CA ASN A 74 14.99 -3.43 0.08
C ASN A 74 14.36 -2.06 0.40
N PRO A 75 14.91 -0.96 -0.13
CA PRO A 75 14.39 0.39 0.11
C PRO A 75 12.94 0.56 -0.34
N TRP A 76 12.53 -0.10 -1.43
CA TRP A 76 11.16 -0.04 -1.89
C TRP A 76 10.16 -0.67 -0.90
N ALA A 77 10.46 -1.87 -0.40
CA ALA A 77 9.65 -2.52 0.62
C ALA A 77 9.61 -1.68 1.92
N PHE A 78 10.73 -1.04 2.28
CA PHE A 78 10.80 -0.15 3.43
C PHE A 78 9.92 1.10 3.28
N LEU A 79 9.92 1.72 2.10
CA LEU A 79 9.03 2.86 1.79
C LEU A 79 7.55 2.46 1.89
N LEU A 80 7.16 1.31 1.32
CA LEU A 80 5.80 0.79 1.42
C LEU A 80 5.39 0.53 2.88
N GLN A 81 6.30 -0.01 3.70
CA GLN A 81 6.07 -0.20 5.14
C GLN A 81 5.87 1.14 5.86
N MET A 82 6.70 2.15 5.56
CA MET A 82 6.54 3.50 6.14
C MET A 82 5.19 4.10 5.78
N VAL A 83 4.81 4.07 4.50
CA VAL A 83 3.52 4.59 4.02
C VAL A 83 2.35 3.85 4.66
N ARG A 84 2.44 2.52 4.79
CA ARG A 84 1.43 1.74 5.52
C ARG A 84 1.28 2.19 6.97
N ASN A 85 2.38 2.39 7.66
CA ASN A 85 2.37 2.84 9.05
C ASN A 85 1.72 4.21 9.21
N GLU A 86 2.02 5.17 8.32
CA GLU A 86 1.36 6.48 8.30
C GLU A 86 -0.13 6.37 7.99
N SER A 87 -0.52 5.54 7.02
CA SER A 87 -1.90 5.26 6.68
C SER A 87 -2.69 4.73 7.89
N LEU A 88 -2.13 3.73 8.59
CA LEU A 88 -2.74 3.18 9.80
C LEU A 88 -2.81 4.21 10.95
N LEU A 89 -1.81 5.10 11.05
CA LEU A 89 -1.82 6.17 12.04
C LEU A 89 -2.96 7.18 11.78
N ILE A 90 -3.18 7.57 10.53
CA ILE A 90 -4.30 8.42 10.11
C ILE A 90 -5.64 7.77 10.48
N LEU A 91 -5.83 6.48 10.13
CA LEU A 91 -7.05 5.74 10.47
C LEU A 91 -7.30 5.65 11.97
N ARG A 92 -6.24 5.41 12.78
CA ARG A 92 -6.32 5.39 14.24
C ARG A 92 -6.71 6.76 14.82
N ARG A 93 -6.18 7.87 14.26
CA ARG A 93 -6.55 9.23 14.64
C ARG A 93 -8.02 9.50 14.33
N LYS A 94 -8.49 9.20 13.13
CA LYS A 94 -9.91 9.36 12.73
C LYS A 94 -10.85 8.58 13.64
N LYS A 95 -10.53 7.31 13.91
CA LYS A 95 -11.33 6.49 14.83
C LYS A 95 -11.42 7.09 16.24
N ARG A 96 -10.32 7.61 16.77
CA ARG A 96 -10.34 8.29 18.08
C ARG A 96 -11.20 9.54 18.07
N TRP A 97 -11.12 10.35 17.01
CA TRP A 97 -11.96 11.53 16.85
C TRP A 97 -13.45 11.18 16.73
N GLN A 98 -13.80 10.14 15.97
CA GLN A 98 -15.18 9.67 15.87
C GLN A 98 -15.74 9.22 17.23
N VAL A 99 -14.96 8.47 18.02
CA VAL A 99 -15.34 8.05 19.37
C VAL A 99 -15.47 9.25 20.33
N ALA A 100 -14.59 10.24 20.22
CA ALA A 100 -14.69 11.47 21.03
C ALA A 100 -15.90 12.31 20.63
N ALA A 101 -16.16 12.46 19.31
CA ALA A 101 -17.30 13.20 18.80
C ALA A 101 -18.65 12.54 19.18
N SER A 102 -18.73 11.21 19.13
CA SER A 102 -19.94 10.49 19.55
C SER A 102 -20.25 10.64 21.05
N ARG A 103 -19.23 10.94 21.88
CA ARG A 103 -19.41 11.26 23.30
C ARG A 103 -19.84 12.71 23.54
N LEU A 104 -19.62 13.60 22.57
CA LEU A 104 -19.95 15.03 22.65
C LEU A 104 -21.35 15.40 22.10
N GLY A 105 -22.10 14.40 21.61
CA GLY A 105 -23.46 14.59 21.08
C GLY A 105 -23.51 14.53 19.54
N GLU A 106 -24.63 13.99 19.05
CA GLU A 106 -24.88 13.65 17.63
C GLU A 106 -24.77 14.84 16.65
N CYS A 107 -24.73 16.09 17.14
CA CYS A 107 -24.76 17.30 16.30
C CYS A 107 -23.46 17.61 15.55
N LEU A 108 -22.33 16.98 15.89
CA LEU A 108 -21.02 17.22 15.22
C LEU A 108 -20.59 16.07 14.28
N ALA A 109 -21.23 14.92 14.39
CA ALA A 109 -20.87 13.76 13.58
C ALA A 109 -21.18 13.94 12.10
N ASP A 110 -22.30 14.62 11.77
CA ASP A 110 -22.72 14.88 10.38
C ASP A 110 -21.85 15.91 9.65
N LEU A 111 -21.14 16.76 10.39
CA LEU A 111 -20.24 17.77 9.79
C LEU A 111 -18.85 17.23 9.41
N LEU A 112 -18.47 16.06 9.96
CA LEU A 112 -17.12 15.51 9.85
C LEU A 112 -17.00 14.31 8.90
N ILE A 113 -18.13 13.79 8.41
CA ILE A 113 -18.16 12.68 7.44
C ILE A 113 -18.65 13.24 6.10
N ALA A 114 -17.80 14.03 5.45
CA ALA A 114 -17.99 14.28 4.01
C ALA A 114 -17.67 12.97 3.27
N PRO A 115 -18.61 12.42 2.48
CA PRO A 115 -18.28 11.31 1.59
C PRO A 115 -17.24 11.81 0.58
N VAL A 116 -16.02 11.32 0.71
CA VAL A 116 -14.96 11.63 -0.25
C VAL A 116 -15.39 11.08 -1.60
N LYS A 117 -15.69 11.98 -2.53
CA LYS A 117 -15.88 11.63 -3.93
C LYS A 117 -14.62 10.92 -4.41
N PRO A 118 -14.74 9.83 -5.17
CA PRO A 118 -13.57 9.23 -5.80
C PRO A 118 -13.06 10.20 -6.85
N ASP A 119 -12.02 10.96 -6.51
CA ASP A 119 -11.33 11.77 -7.49
C ASP A 119 -10.61 10.88 -8.48
N ALA A 120 -10.72 11.30 -9.73
CA ALA A 120 -10.33 10.63 -10.94
C ALA A 120 -8.87 10.16 -10.91
N ILE A 121 -8.65 8.86 -10.71
CA ILE A 121 -7.53 8.20 -11.36
C ILE A 121 -8.06 7.90 -12.76
N GLU A 122 -7.75 8.81 -13.69
CA GLU A 122 -7.99 8.60 -15.11
C GLU A 122 -7.22 7.37 -15.57
N SER A 123 -7.95 6.29 -15.76
CA SER A 123 -7.54 5.22 -16.68
C SER A 123 -8.73 4.30 -16.91
N GLN A 124 -8.93 3.96 -18.15
CA GLN A 124 -9.81 2.94 -18.75
C GLN A 124 -10.85 2.33 -17.79
N GLU A 125 -12.11 2.29 -18.19
CA GLU A 125 -13.26 1.80 -17.40
C GLU A 125 -12.97 0.49 -16.66
N SER A 126 -12.23 -0.43 -17.28
CA SER A 126 -11.78 -1.69 -16.68
C SER A 126 -10.89 -1.52 -15.44
N MET A 127 -10.01 -0.52 -15.42
CA MET A 127 -9.15 -0.26 -14.25
C MET A 127 -9.95 0.32 -13.09
N GLN A 128 -10.96 1.15 -13.37
CA GLN A 128 -11.84 1.66 -12.31
C GLN A 128 -12.66 0.55 -11.66
N GLU A 129 -13.09 -0.46 -12.43
CA GLU A 129 -13.79 -1.63 -11.89
C GLU A 129 -12.91 -2.43 -10.95
N VAL A 130 -11.66 -2.69 -11.33
CA VAL A 130 -10.68 -3.37 -10.48
C VAL A 130 -10.48 -2.60 -9.17
N TRP A 131 -10.34 -1.27 -9.23
CA TRP A 131 -10.21 -0.44 -8.03
C TRP A 131 -11.46 -0.44 -7.15
N ARG A 132 -12.65 -0.43 -7.75
CA ARG A 132 -13.91 -0.57 -6.99
C ARG A 132 -13.99 -1.93 -6.30
N ALA A 133 -13.61 -3.00 -6.99
CA ALA A 133 -13.56 -4.35 -6.42
C ALA A 133 -12.55 -4.47 -5.28
N LEU A 134 -11.34 -3.92 -5.44
CA LEU A 134 -10.32 -3.88 -4.38
C LEU A 134 -10.79 -3.16 -3.12
N ARG A 135 -11.54 -2.05 -3.26
CA ARG A 135 -12.09 -1.30 -2.12
C ARG A 135 -13.17 -2.09 -1.35
N ARG A 136 -13.78 -3.12 -1.96
CA ARG A 136 -14.74 -4.02 -1.29
C ARG A 136 -14.07 -5.12 -0.49
N LEU A 137 -12.79 -5.43 -0.76
CA LEU A 137 -12.04 -6.40 0.03
C LEU A 137 -11.76 -5.90 1.45
N PRO A 138 -11.62 -6.79 2.45
CA PRO A 138 -10.96 -6.44 3.70
C PRO A 138 -9.57 -5.86 3.42
N THR A 139 -9.17 -4.84 4.18
CA THR A 139 -7.90 -4.10 3.95
C THR A 139 -6.71 -5.04 3.90
N GLU A 140 -6.65 -6.03 4.81
CA GLU A 140 -5.55 -6.98 4.90
C GLU A 140 -5.43 -7.90 3.66
N GLN A 141 -6.54 -8.17 2.97
CA GLN A 141 -6.54 -8.92 1.71
C GLN A 141 -6.13 -8.01 0.55
N ALA A 142 -6.67 -6.80 0.50
CA ALA A 142 -6.35 -5.82 -0.53
C ALA A 142 -4.87 -5.44 -0.54
N GLU A 143 -4.25 -5.19 0.64
CA GLU A 143 -2.80 -4.93 0.76
C GLU A 143 -1.97 -6.04 0.11
N VAL A 144 -2.28 -7.30 0.44
CA VAL A 144 -1.53 -8.45 -0.09
C VAL A 144 -1.71 -8.60 -1.61
N VAL A 145 -2.93 -8.41 -2.11
CA VAL A 145 -3.23 -8.46 -3.56
C VAL A 145 -2.46 -7.38 -4.30
N VAL A 146 -2.46 -6.13 -3.80
CA VAL A 146 -1.73 -5.01 -4.41
C VAL A 146 -0.23 -5.30 -4.43
N LEU A 147 0.36 -5.70 -3.32
CA LEU A 147 1.79 -6.01 -3.25
C LEU A 147 2.18 -7.20 -4.14
N LYS A 148 1.30 -8.19 -4.31
CA LYS A 148 1.57 -9.35 -5.14
C LYS A 148 1.48 -9.05 -6.63
N ILE A 149 0.44 -8.32 -7.06
CA ILE A 149 0.13 -8.11 -8.48
C ILE A 149 0.87 -6.88 -9.04
N TRP A 150 0.87 -5.74 -8.34
CA TRP A 150 1.46 -4.50 -8.87
C TRP A 150 2.92 -4.30 -8.48
N GLU A 151 3.34 -4.83 -7.31
CA GLU A 151 4.73 -4.72 -6.87
C GLU A 151 5.53 -6.02 -7.11
N GLU A 152 4.86 -7.06 -7.63
CA GLU A 152 5.45 -8.37 -7.97
C GLU A 152 6.20 -9.02 -6.81
N PHE A 153 5.84 -8.68 -5.59
CA PHE A 153 6.49 -9.20 -4.39
C PHE A 153 6.22 -10.69 -4.21
N THR A 154 7.22 -11.40 -3.74
CA THR A 154 7.05 -12.76 -3.23
C THR A 154 6.29 -12.75 -1.90
N PHE A 155 5.66 -13.85 -1.52
CA PHE A 155 4.98 -13.93 -0.22
C PHE A 155 5.93 -13.68 0.96
N HIS A 156 7.21 -14.00 0.82
CA HIS A 156 8.22 -13.67 1.83
C HIS A 156 8.45 -12.16 1.96
N GLN A 157 8.56 -11.45 0.84
CA GLN A 157 8.69 -9.98 0.83
C GLN A 157 7.43 -9.30 1.36
N ILE A 158 6.24 -9.78 0.96
CA ILE A 158 4.96 -9.30 1.49
C ILE A 158 4.89 -9.50 3.01
N ALA A 159 5.29 -10.68 3.48
CA ALA A 159 5.32 -11.01 4.89
C ALA A 159 6.21 -10.05 5.69
N GLN A 160 7.40 -9.74 5.17
CA GLN A 160 8.31 -8.75 5.78
C GLN A 160 7.72 -7.33 5.74
N THR A 161 7.12 -6.92 4.62
CA THR A 161 6.55 -5.57 4.46
C THR A 161 5.34 -5.34 5.38
N LEU A 162 4.50 -6.36 5.58
CA LEU A 162 3.27 -6.27 6.36
C LEU A 162 3.42 -6.74 7.81
N ASP A 163 4.59 -7.26 8.18
CA ASP A 163 4.87 -7.88 9.49
C ASP A 163 3.88 -9.01 9.84
N ILE A 164 3.78 -9.99 8.92
CA ILE A 164 2.91 -11.18 9.04
C ILE A 164 3.66 -12.44 8.62
N PRO A 165 3.22 -13.65 9.03
CA PRO A 165 3.79 -14.89 8.51
C PRO A 165 3.58 -15.06 6.99
N PRO A 166 4.53 -15.66 6.24
CA PRO A 166 4.37 -15.91 4.80
C PRO A 166 3.13 -16.74 4.45
N ALA A 167 2.78 -17.73 5.28
CA ALA A 167 1.56 -18.52 5.11
C ALA A 167 0.28 -17.68 5.23
N THR A 168 0.30 -16.65 6.11
CA THR A 168 -0.80 -15.70 6.24
C THR A 168 -0.90 -14.81 5.00
N ALA A 169 0.22 -14.37 4.43
CA ALA A 169 0.23 -13.61 3.19
C ALA A 169 -0.37 -14.45 2.03
N ALA A 170 0.06 -15.71 1.89
CA ALA A 170 -0.46 -16.60 0.86
C ALA A 170 -1.98 -16.87 1.01
N SER A 171 -2.45 -17.10 2.24
CA SER A 171 -3.88 -17.33 2.47
C SER A 171 -4.72 -16.08 2.22
N ARG A 172 -4.26 -14.89 2.67
CA ARG A 172 -4.93 -13.61 2.39
C ARG A 172 -5.01 -13.31 0.88
N TYR A 173 -3.95 -13.63 0.12
CA TYR A 173 -3.93 -13.50 -1.33
C TYR A 173 -4.99 -14.39 -1.97
N ARG A 174 -5.01 -15.69 -1.65
CA ARG A 174 -5.99 -16.64 -2.18
C ARG A 174 -7.44 -16.21 -1.90
N TYR A 175 -7.75 -15.82 -0.66
CA TYR A 175 -9.09 -15.33 -0.31
C TYR A 175 -9.42 -14.00 -0.98
N GLY A 176 -8.46 -13.10 -1.12
CA GLY A 176 -8.62 -11.85 -1.84
C GLY A 176 -8.96 -12.06 -3.30
N LEU A 177 -8.24 -12.97 -3.99
CA LEU A 177 -8.52 -13.30 -5.39
C LEU A 177 -9.90 -13.93 -5.56
N ALA A 178 -10.29 -14.88 -4.71
CA ALA A 178 -11.61 -15.50 -4.78
C ALA A 178 -12.75 -14.46 -4.70
N LYS A 179 -12.65 -13.50 -3.77
CA LYS A 179 -13.64 -12.42 -3.67
C LYS A 179 -13.58 -11.45 -4.84
N LEU A 180 -12.40 -11.14 -5.37
CA LEU A 180 -12.29 -10.30 -6.56
C LEU A 180 -12.95 -10.95 -7.77
N SER A 181 -12.79 -12.27 -7.95
CA SER A 181 -13.47 -13.02 -8.98
C SER A 181 -14.99 -12.91 -8.87
N GLU A 182 -15.53 -13.05 -7.67
CA GLU A 182 -16.97 -12.87 -7.43
C GLU A 182 -17.42 -11.44 -7.77
N PHE A 183 -16.64 -10.41 -7.42
CA PHE A 183 -17.00 -9.02 -7.65
C PHE A 183 -16.90 -8.59 -9.12
N LEU A 184 -15.99 -9.20 -9.88
CA LEU A 184 -15.75 -8.87 -11.29
C LEU A 184 -16.51 -9.79 -12.25
N GLY A 185 -17.21 -10.82 -11.72
CA GLY A 185 -17.97 -11.76 -12.56
C GLY A 185 -17.09 -12.62 -13.48
N SER A 186 -15.80 -12.73 -13.20
CA SER A 186 -14.84 -13.51 -13.95
C SER A 186 -14.46 -14.78 -13.18
N GLU A 187 -14.49 -15.94 -13.82
CA GLU A 187 -13.84 -17.13 -13.29
C GLU A 187 -12.32 -16.93 -13.37
N ILE A 188 -11.67 -16.80 -12.21
CA ILE A 188 -10.20 -16.88 -12.14
C ILE A 188 -9.83 -18.35 -12.38
N PRO A 189 -8.95 -18.66 -13.38
CA PRO A 189 -8.44 -20.01 -13.52
C PRO A 189 -7.79 -20.47 -12.22
N GLN A 190 -8.20 -21.61 -11.72
CA GLN A 190 -7.59 -22.26 -10.55
C GLN A 190 -6.22 -22.84 -10.94
N GLU A 191 -5.23 -22.01 -11.22
CA GLU A 191 -3.85 -22.42 -11.35
C GLU A 191 -3.01 -21.81 -10.22
N VAL A 192 -3.19 -22.32 -9.03
CA VAL A 192 -2.10 -22.39 -8.06
C VAL A 192 -2.11 -23.83 -7.54
N GLY A 193 -1.65 -24.73 -8.42
CA GLY A 193 -1.35 -26.09 -8.07
C GLY A 193 -0.29 -26.12 -6.99
N ASP A 194 -0.64 -26.79 -5.94
CA ASP A 194 0.21 -27.37 -4.93
C ASP A 194 1.48 -27.97 -5.57
N THR A 195 2.61 -27.32 -5.38
CA THR A 195 3.87 -28.01 -5.56
C THR A 195 4.32 -28.43 -4.16
N PRO A 196 4.13 -29.69 -3.78
CA PRO A 196 4.68 -30.17 -2.52
C PRO A 196 6.20 -30.15 -2.64
N ASN A 197 6.82 -29.45 -1.70
CA ASN A 197 8.24 -29.49 -1.45
C ASN A 197 8.67 -30.94 -1.22
N ARG A 198 9.33 -31.56 -2.20
CA ARG A 198 10.08 -32.80 -2.01
C ARG A 198 11.54 -32.47 -1.82
N LEU A 199 11.99 -32.69 -0.59
CA LEU A 199 13.34 -33.04 -0.09
C LEU A 199 14.49 -32.14 -0.50
#